data_b43979cabba669242696859433eb62fc
#
_entry.id   b43979cabba669242696859433eb62fc
#
_cell.length_a   1.000
_cell.length_b   1.000
_cell.length_c   1.000
_cell.angle_alpha   90.00
_cell.angle_beta   90.00
_cell.angle_gamma   90.00
#
_symmetry.space_group_name_H-M   'P 1'
#
loop_
_entity.id
_entity.type
_entity.pdbx_description
1 polymer ?
#
loop_
_entity_poly.entity_id
_entity_poly.type
_entity_poly.pdbx_seq_one_letter_code
_entity_poly.pdbx_strand_id
1 'polypeptide(L)'
;MPSIEGGGVEKNLFIIANFLSTKIKDLNLITASKGFDHKFKGLKIVKPSFNYWANSKRKYKYLICLLKLLRLIINKKNITVFAFQANLYCILLCKIFNKKIIIRSNSSPSGWSNNFIKKKIFKLILKLADRIIVNSLDFKKEFKLKFNINAKCIYNPLNQREIIKLAREKVDFPFYKKNKGYLKIITIGRFTDQKDHLTLLKAINLINNKLRIKLLIIGRGVNEKKIQNYIAEKKLGNSVKILGFQKNPFKYLKL
;
A
#
# COMPACT_ATOMS: atom_id res chain seq x y z
N MET A 1 -12.40 1.07 -3.31
CA MET A 1 -11.38 0.45 -2.40
C MET A 1 -12.02 0.16 -1.05
N PRO A 2 -12.39 -1.09 -0.73
CA PRO A 2 -13.19 -1.41 0.46
C PRO A 2 -12.52 -1.11 1.80
N SER A 3 -11.21 -1.33 1.95
CA SER A 3 -10.47 -1.11 3.20
C SER A 3 -9.35 -0.10 2.98
N ILE A 4 -9.30 0.94 3.82
CA ILE A 4 -8.26 1.97 3.85
C ILE A 4 -7.64 1.94 5.25
N GLU A 5 -6.34 1.61 5.32
CA GLU A 5 -5.60 1.41 6.58
C GLU A 5 -4.38 2.34 6.70
N GLY A 6 -4.22 3.26 5.73
CA GLY A 6 -3.13 4.26 5.72
C GLY A 6 -1.78 3.73 5.22
N GLY A 7 -1.76 2.59 4.50
CA GLY A 7 -0.55 2.04 3.90
C GLY A 7 -0.14 2.70 2.57
N GLY A 8 0.84 2.10 1.89
CA GLY A 8 1.35 2.63 0.61
C GLY A 8 0.34 2.60 -0.54
N VAL A 9 -0.50 1.56 -0.60
CA VAL A 9 -1.55 1.44 -1.63
C VAL A 9 -2.59 2.54 -1.47
N GLU A 10 -2.95 2.86 -0.25
CA GLU A 10 -3.91 3.89 0.12
C GLU A 10 -3.39 5.29 -0.19
N LYS A 11 -2.10 5.56 0.06
CA LYS A 11 -1.48 6.83 -0.34
C LYS A 11 -1.57 7.04 -1.85
N ASN A 12 -1.34 5.99 -2.64
CA ASN A 12 -1.52 6.04 -4.10
C ASN A 12 -2.98 6.30 -4.48
N LEU A 13 -3.94 5.66 -3.78
CA LEU A 13 -5.36 5.94 -4.01
C LEU A 13 -5.69 7.41 -3.80
N PHE A 14 -5.21 8.03 -2.70
CA PHE A 14 -5.47 9.45 -2.41
C PHE A 14 -4.97 10.35 -3.54
N ILE A 15 -3.74 10.14 -4.01
CA ILE A 15 -3.15 10.96 -5.09
C ILE A 15 -3.91 10.74 -6.40
N ILE A 16 -4.18 9.49 -6.77
CA ILE A 16 -4.85 9.16 -8.04
C ILE A 16 -6.30 9.62 -8.02
N ALA A 17 -7.05 9.39 -6.93
CA ALA A 17 -8.45 9.80 -6.84
C ALA A 17 -8.60 11.33 -6.88
N ASN A 18 -7.76 12.07 -6.16
CA ASN A 18 -7.76 13.52 -6.18
C ASN A 18 -7.36 14.10 -7.55
N PHE A 19 -6.44 13.46 -8.26
CA PHE A 19 -6.14 13.85 -9.64
C PHE A 19 -7.31 13.55 -10.58
N LEU A 20 -7.91 12.39 -10.49
CA LEU A 20 -9.05 12.03 -11.33
C LEU A 20 -10.27 12.92 -11.07
N SER A 21 -10.50 13.37 -9.84
CA SER A 21 -11.60 14.29 -9.52
C SER A 21 -11.50 15.64 -10.22
N THR A 22 -10.28 16.08 -10.60
CA THR A 22 -10.09 17.30 -11.41
C THR A 22 -10.39 17.09 -12.90
N LYS A 23 -10.52 15.84 -13.35
CA LYS A 23 -10.72 15.47 -14.77
C LYS A 23 -12.07 14.82 -15.03
N ILE A 24 -12.73 14.26 -14.02
CA ILE A 24 -13.98 13.48 -14.13
C ILE A 24 -15.00 14.10 -13.18
N LYS A 25 -16.08 14.64 -13.74
CA LYS A 25 -17.16 15.33 -12.96
C LYS A 25 -17.88 14.39 -11.98
N ASP A 26 -18.20 13.16 -12.40
CA ASP A 26 -18.97 12.20 -11.60
C ASP A 26 -18.07 11.06 -11.11
N LEU A 27 -17.11 11.39 -10.26
CA LEU A 27 -16.21 10.41 -9.64
C LEU A 27 -16.75 9.98 -8.28
N ASN A 28 -16.99 8.67 -8.13
CA ASN A 28 -17.51 8.07 -6.90
C ASN A 28 -16.45 7.11 -6.31
N LEU A 29 -16.13 7.27 -5.03
CA LEU A 29 -15.29 6.33 -4.29
C LEU A 29 -16.14 5.47 -3.37
N ILE A 30 -16.15 4.16 -3.59
CA ILE A 30 -16.81 3.20 -2.70
C ILE A 30 -15.81 2.70 -1.66
N THR A 31 -16.12 2.88 -0.38
CA THR A 31 -15.31 2.38 0.74
C THR A 31 -16.16 2.10 1.98
N ALA A 32 -15.75 1.10 2.77
CA ALA A 32 -16.32 0.81 4.08
C ALA A 32 -15.46 1.34 5.24
N SER A 33 -14.38 2.08 4.94
CA SER A 33 -13.49 2.64 5.95
C SER A 33 -13.90 4.03 6.40
N LYS A 34 -13.58 4.39 7.66
CA LYS A 34 -13.76 5.71 8.27
C LYS A 34 -12.42 6.43 8.43
N GLY A 35 -12.49 7.75 8.70
CA GLY A 35 -11.33 8.54 9.14
C GLY A 35 -10.43 9.06 8.01
N PHE A 36 -10.70 8.74 6.75
CA PHE A 36 -9.86 9.16 5.62
C PHE A 36 -10.55 10.13 4.66
N ASP A 37 -11.76 10.58 4.96
CA ASP A 37 -12.56 11.41 4.06
C ASP A 37 -11.89 12.74 3.73
N HIS A 38 -11.23 13.34 4.72
CA HIS A 38 -10.46 14.58 4.58
C HIS A 38 -9.27 14.47 3.60
N LYS A 39 -8.88 13.24 3.21
CA LYS A 39 -7.84 13.00 2.20
C LYS A 39 -8.35 13.10 0.77
N PHE A 40 -9.67 13.10 0.57
CA PHE A 40 -10.29 13.16 -0.75
C PHE A 40 -10.91 14.52 -1.01
N LYS A 41 -10.71 15.04 -2.21
CA LYS A 41 -11.21 16.34 -2.66
C LYS A 41 -11.97 16.19 -3.97
N GLY A 42 -13.11 16.86 -4.10
CA GLY A 42 -13.84 16.95 -5.38
C GLY A 42 -14.44 15.64 -5.89
N LEU A 43 -14.69 14.65 -5.02
CA LEU A 43 -15.35 13.39 -5.38
C LEU A 43 -16.40 12.98 -4.33
N LYS A 44 -17.39 12.20 -4.75
CA LYS A 44 -18.42 11.67 -3.86
C LYS A 44 -17.94 10.38 -3.20
N ILE A 45 -18.00 10.31 -1.87
CA ILE A 45 -17.65 9.10 -1.12
C ILE A 45 -18.94 8.34 -0.82
N VAL A 46 -19.02 7.11 -1.33
CA VAL A 46 -20.16 6.19 -1.11
C VAL A 46 -19.78 5.19 -0.02
N LYS A 47 -20.46 5.29 1.11
CA LYS A 47 -20.24 4.44 2.29
C LYS A 47 -21.46 3.60 2.62
N PRO A 48 -21.32 2.52 3.39
CA PRO A 48 -22.44 1.86 4.03
C PRO A 48 -23.15 2.80 5.00
N SER A 49 -24.49 2.68 5.10
CA SER A 49 -25.31 3.54 5.95
C SER A 49 -25.00 3.39 7.45
N PHE A 50 -24.60 2.20 7.88
CA PHE A 50 -24.29 1.91 9.27
C PHE A 50 -22.78 1.93 9.52
N ASN A 51 -22.38 2.55 10.62
CA ASN A 51 -20.98 2.69 11.02
C ASN A 51 -20.31 1.38 11.46
N TYR A 52 -21.08 0.35 11.78
CA TYR A 52 -20.64 -0.98 12.18
C TYR A 52 -19.61 -1.59 11.21
N TRP A 53 -19.76 -1.38 9.89
CA TRP A 53 -18.89 -1.96 8.87
C TRP A 53 -17.44 -1.44 8.91
N ALA A 54 -17.22 -0.25 9.50
CA ALA A 54 -15.89 0.32 9.57
C ALA A 54 -14.91 -0.54 10.41
N ASN A 55 -15.42 -1.22 11.45
CA ASN A 55 -14.65 -2.07 12.36
C ASN A 55 -14.69 -3.56 11.97
N SER A 56 -15.44 -3.93 10.93
CA SER A 56 -15.59 -5.31 10.51
C SER A 56 -14.31 -5.85 9.84
N LYS A 57 -14.16 -7.19 9.83
CA LYS A 57 -13.07 -7.88 9.12
C LYS A 57 -13.09 -7.53 7.62
N ARG A 58 -11.93 -7.54 6.99
CA ARG A 58 -11.73 -7.13 5.58
C ARG A 58 -12.67 -7.82 4.58
N LYS A 59 -13.00 -9.10 4.80
CA LYS A 59 -13.94 -9.86 3.96
C LYS A 59 -15.35 -9.27 3.93
N TYR A 60 -15.85 -8.79 5.08
CA TYR A 60 -17.18 -8.15 5.16
C TYR A 60 -17.17 -6.76 4.50
N LYS A 61 -16.07 -6.02 4.62
CA LYS A 61 -15.90 -4.76 3.88
C LYS A 61 -15.95 -4.98 2.37
N TYR A 62 -15.41 -6.09 1.89
CA TYR A 62 -15.49 -6.45 0.46
C TYR A 62 -16.95 -6.69 0.05
N LEU A 63 -17.68 -7.52 0.80
CA LEU A 63 -19.08 -7.84 0.50
C LEU A 63 -19.94 -6.59 0.43
N ILE A 64 -19.92 -5.75 1.48
CA ILE A 64 -20.77 -4.56 1.51
C ILE A 64 -20.42 -3.55 0.41
N CYS A 65 -19.12 -3.39 0.07
CA CYS A 65 -18.72 -2.52 -1.03
C CYS A 65 -19.12 -3.09 -2.40
N LEU A 66 -19.14 -4.41 -2.58
CA LEU A 66 -19.67 -5.05 -3.79
C LEU A 66 -21.19 -4.83 -3.93
N LEU A 67 -21.95 -4.91 -2.83
CA LEU A 67 -23.39 -4.60 -2.83
C LEU A 67 -23.64 -3.12 -3.18
N LYS A 68 -22.84 -2.18 -2.66
CA LYS A 68 -22.91 -0.77 -3.05
C LYS A 68 -22.53 -0.55 -4.52
N LEU A 69 -21.51 -1.27 -5.01
CA LEU A 69 -21.13 -1.25 -6.42
C LEU A 69 -22.27 -1.77 -7.30
N LEU A 70 -22.88 -2.90 -6.93
CA LEU A 70 -24.01 -3.48 -7.65
C LEU A 70 -25.15 -2.48 -7.83
N ARG A 71 -25.56 -1.80 -6.75
CA ARG A 71 -26.59 -0.75 -6.83
C ARG A 71 -26.23 0.38 -7.80
N LEU A 72 -24.97 0.82 -7.82
CA LEU A 72 -24.51 1.83 -8.77
C LEU A 72 -24.50 1.33 -10.22
N ILE A 73 -24.12 0.07 -10.43
CA ILE A 73 -24.09 -0.57 -11.75
C ILE A 73 -25.47 -0.70 -12.36
N ILE A 74 -26.47 -1.08 -11.55
CA ILE A 74 -27.86 -1.22 -11.99
C ILE A 74 -28.46 0.15 -12.36
N ASN A 75 -28.21 1.18 -11.52
CA ASN A 75 -28.81 2.49 -11.67
C ASN A 75 -28.16 3.37 -12.74
N LYS A 76 -26.94 3.05 -13.19
CA LYS A 76 -26.20 3.87 -14.17
C LYS A 76 -25.83 3.06 -15.40
N LYS A 77 -26.32 3.46 -16.57
CA LYS A 77 -26.02 2.79 -17.85
C LYS A 77 -24.54 2.89 -18.21
N ASN A 78 -23.97 4.08 -18.19
CA ASN A 78 -22.58 4.33 -18.60
C ASN A 78 -21.68 4.53 -17.37
N ILE A 79 -21.07 3.45 -16.89
CA ILE A 79 -20.15 3.47 -15.77
C ILE A 79 -18.86 2.70 -16.11
N THR A 80 -17.74 3.24 -15.71
CA THR A 80 -16.44 2.54 -15.72
C THR A 80 -15.98 2.36 -14.28
N VAL A 81 -15.68 1.13 -13.89
CA VAL A 81 -15.21 0.79 -12.55
C VAL A 81 -13.68 0.77 -12.54
N PHE A 82 -13.05 1.43 -11.56
CA PHE A 82 -11.62 1.36 -11.32
C PHE A 82 -11.36 0.70 -9.96
N ALA A 83 -10.91 -0.54 -9.95
CA ALA A 83 -10.72 -1.32 -8.74
C ALA A 83 -9.26 -1.31 -8.26
N PHE A 84 -9.05 -0.98 -6.97
CA PHE A 84 -7.76 -1.02 -6.27
C PHE A 84 -7.63 -2.22 -5.33
N GLN A 85 -8.74 -2.85 -4.97
CA GLN A 85 -8.85 -4.05 -4.13
C GLN A 85 -10.04 -4.87 -4.59
N ALA A 86 -10.14 -6.11 -4.12
CA ALA A 86 -11.20 -7.04 -4.47
C ALA A 86 -11.35 -7.25 -6.00
N ASN A 87 -10.24 -7.16 -6.74
CA ASN A 87 -10.20 -7.06 -8.20
C ASN A 87 -10.99 -8.17 -8.89
N LEU A 88 -10.81 -9.43 -8.49
CA LEU A 88 -11.50 -10.58 -9.12
C LEU A 88 -13.02 -10.48 -8.98
N TYR A 89 -13.52 -10.14 -7.78
CA TYR A 89 -14.95 -9.97 -7.52
C TYR A 89 -15.54 -8.79 -8.30
N CYS A 90 -14.78 -7.68 -8.39
CA CYS A 90 -15.20 -6.53 -9.19
C CYS A 90 -15.27 -6.86 -10.68
N ILE A 91 -14.31 -7.65 -11.21
CA ILE A 91 -14.33 -8.08 -12.61
C ILE A 91 -15.60 -8.91 -12.89
N LEU A 92 -15.84 -9.95 -12.09
CA LEU A 92 -17.00 -10.81 -12.27
C LEU A 92 -18.29 -9.99 -12.23
N LEU A 93 -18.45 -9.14 -11.20
CA LEU A 93 -19.63 -8.30 -11.07
C LEU A 93 -19.84 -7.36 -12.27
N CYS A 94 -18.77 -6.70 -12.72
CA CYS A 94 -18.84 -5.80 -13.87
C CYS A 94 -19.19 -6.54 -15.18
N LYS A 95 -18.67 -7.74 -15.37
CA LYS A 95 -18.93 -8.52 -16.61
C LYS A 95 -20.31 -9.12 -16.66
N ILE A 96 -20.89 -9.53 -15.53
CA ILE A 96 -22.29 -9.95 -15.45
C ILE A 96 -23.23 -8.82 -15.93
N PHE A 97 -22.91 -7.56 -15.61
CA PHE A 97 -23.72 -6.39 -15.99
C PHE A 97 -23.17 -5.62 -17.20
N ASN A 98 -22.28 -6.21 -17.99
CA ASN A 98 -21.67 -5.61 -19.18
C ASN A 98 -21.09 -4.20 -18.94
N LYS A 99 -20.36 -4.02 -17.83
CA LYS A 99 -19.70 -2.75 -17.47
C LYS A 99 -18.20 -2.81 -17.69
N LYS A 100 -17.61 -1.66 -18.06
CA LYS A 100 -16.16 -1.52 -18.20
C LYS A 100 -15.47 -1.57 -16.84
N ILE A 101 -14.36 -2.34 -16.76
CA ILE A 101 -13.56 -2.52 -15.55
C ILE A 101 -12.07 -2.35 -15.82
N ILE A 102 -11.47 -1.43 -15.09
CA ILE A 102 -10.02 -1.27 -14.99
C ILE A 102 -9.59 -1.76 -13.63
N ILE A 103 -8.58 -2.59 -13.54
CA ILE A 103 -8.04 -3.01 -12.24
C ILE A 103 -6.60 -2.53 -12.08
N ARG A 104 -6.23 -2.21 -10.83
CA ARG A 104 -4.84 -1.97 -10.44
C ARG A 104 -4.35 -3.09 -9.53
N SER A 105 -3.34 -3.83 -10.00
CA SER A 105 -2.66 -4.83 -9.17
C SER A 105 -1.50 -4.18 -8.44
N ASN A 106 -1.53 -4.27 -7.11
CA ASN A 106 -0.52 -3.68 -6.23
C ASN A 106 0.42 -4.73 -5.61
N SER A 107 0.33 -5.97 -6.07
CA SER A 107 1.15 -7.10 -5.63
C SER A 107 1.50 -8.02 -6.80
N SER A 108 2.62 -8.73 -6.66
CA SER A 108 3.05 -9.75 -7.61
C SER A 108 2.05 -10.91 -7.65
N PRO A 109 1.69 -11.40 -8.85
CA PRO A 109 0.90 -12.61 -9.02
C PRO A 109 1.53 -13.85 -8.38
N SER A 110 2.85 -13.89 -8.24
CA SER A 110 3.59 -15.00 -7.65
C SER A 110 3.13 -15.32 -6.22
N GLY A 111 2.81 -14.28 -5.45
CA GLY A 111 2.37 -14.41 -4.04
C GLY A 111 0.87 -14.71 -3.84
N TRP A 112 0.07 -14.81 -4.90
CA TRP A 112 -1.40 -14.92 -4.72
C TRP A 112 -1.87 -16.32 -4.35
N SER A 113 -1.26 -17.36 -4.89
CA SER A 113 -1.59 -18.75 -4.55
C SER A 113 -0.54 -19.71 -5.12
N ASN A 114 -0.27 -20.79 -4.40
CA ASN A 114 0.52 -21.92 -4.91
C ASN A 114 -0.34 -22.98 -5.60
N ASN A 115 -1.66 -22.93 -5.41
CA ASN A 115 -2.59 -23.89 -6.00
C ASN A 115 -2.78 -23.65 -7.50
N PHE A 116 -2.54 -24.69 -8.31
CA PHE A 116 -2.63 -24.63 -9.78
C PHE A 116 -4.04 -24.28 -10.26
N ILE A 117 -5.08 -24.87 -9.67
CA ILE A 117 -6.49 -24.64 -10.05
C ILE A 117 -6.86 -23.19 -9.81
N LYS A 118 -6.50 -22.64 -8.63
CA LYS A 118 -6.72 -21.23 -8.32
C LYS A 118 -6.01 -20.29 -9.30
N LYS A 119 -4.76 -20.61 -9.69
CA LYS A 119 -4.04 -19.84 -10.71
C LYS A 119 -4.76 -19.83 -12.06
N LYS A 120 -5.30 -21.00 -12.49
CA LYS A 120 -6.07 -21.10 -13.73
C LYS A 120 -7.35 -20.26 -13.68
N ILE A 121 -8.10 -20.34 -12.57
CA ILE A 121 -9.30 -19.51 -12.34
C ILE A 121 -8.94 -18.03 -12.35
N PHE A 122 -7.88 -17.61 -11.65
CA PHE A 122 -7.44 -16.21 -11.62
C PHE A 122 -7.08 -15.72 -13.02
N LYS A 123 -6.37 -16.54 -13.83
CA LYS A 123 -6.05 -16.22 -15.22
C LYS A 123 -7.31 -15.99 -16.08
N LEU A 124 -8.32 -16.86 -15.96
CA LEU A 124 -9.57 -16.73 -16.70
C LEU A 124 -10.30 -15.43 -16.30
N ILE A 125 -10.47 -15.18 -15.01
CA ILE A 125 -11.16 -13.97 -14.52
C ILE A 125 -10.41 -12.71 -14.93
N LEU A 126 -9.08 -12.68 -14.76
CA LEU A 126 -8.26 -11.51 -15.10
C LEU A 126 -8.34 -11.14 -16.59
N LYS A 127 -8.43 -12.12 -17.48
CA LYS A 127 -8.58 -11.90 -18.92
C LYS A 127 -9.90 -11.18 -19.28
N LEU A 128 -10.89 -11.22 -18.42
CA LEU A 128 -12.15 -10.50 -18.62
C LEU A 128 -12.03 -8.99 -18.34
N ALA A 129 -10.99 -8.53 -17.64
CA ALA A 129 -10.81 -7.10 -17.38
C ALA A 129 -10.48 -6.33 -18.66
N ASP A 130 -11.09 -5.15 -18.84
CA ASP A 130 -10.84 -4.32 -20.03
C ASP A 130 -9.42 -3.74 -20.01
N ARG A 131 -8.89 -3.41 -18.83
CA ARG A 131 -7.49 -2.97 -18.66
C ARG A 131 -6.96 -3.42 -17.30
N ILE A 132 -5.69 -3.83 -17.30
CA ILE A 132 -4.95 -4.17 -16.09
C ILE A 132 -3.76 -3.22 -15.97
N ILE A 133 -3.68 -2.53 -14.84
CA ILE A 133 -2.58 -1.64 -14.48
C ILE A 133 -1.73 -2.33 -13.41
N VAL A 134 -0.42 -2.29 -13.56
CA VAL A 134 0.57 -2.74 -12.57
C VAL A 134 1.52 -1.59 -12.24
N ASN A 135 2.20 -1.66 -11.10
CA ASN A 135 3.03 -0.58 -10.59
C ASN A 135 4.55 -0.78 -10.78
N SER A 136 4.96 -1.87 -11.48
CA SER A 136 6.36 -2.11 -11.82
C SER A 136 6.48 -2.88 -13.15
N LEU A 137 7.64 -2.79 -13.79
CA LEU A 137 7.96 -3.56 -14.99
C LEU A 137 8.05 -5.06 -14.69
N ASP A 138 8.53 -5.42 -13.51
CA ASP A 138 8.61 -6.82 -13.10
C ASP A 138 7.22 -7.44 -12.98
N PHE A 139 6.26 -6.73 -12.38
CA PHE A 139 4.87 -7.20 -12.35
C PHE A 139 4.27 -7.29 -13.74
N LYS A 140 4.60 -6.36 -14.66
CA LYS A 140 4.20 -6.45 -16.06
C LYS A 140 4.75 -7.72 -16.72
N LYS A 141 6.05 -8.04 -16.52
CA LYS A 141 6.67 -9.27 -17.02
C LYS A 141 6.00 -10.52 -16.43
N GLU A 142 5.74 -10.55 -15.12
CA GLU A 142 5.06 -11.67 -14.48
C GLU A 142 3.63 -11.89 -14.97
N PHE A 143 2.84 -10.84 -15.19
CA PHE A 143 1.51 -10.94 -15.76
C PHE A 143 1.56 -11.54 -17.18
N LYS A 144 2.56 -11.14 -17.98
CA LYS A 144 2.76 -11.72 -19.32
C LYS A 144 3.14 -13.21 -19.25
N LEU A 145 4.14 -13.54 -18.43
CA LEU A 145 4.65 -14.92 -18.34
C LEU A 145 3.64 -15.89 -17.72
N LYS A 146 2.99 -15.51 -16.60
CA LYS A 146 2.11 -16.44 -15.86
C LYS A 146 0.70 -16.51 -16.39
N PHE A 147 0.17 -15.39 -16.87
CA PHE A 147 -1.24 -15.30 -17.27
C PHE A 147 -1.43 -15.03 -18.77
N ASN A 148 -0.35 -14.75 -19.51
CA ASN A 148 -0.39 -14.27 -20.89
C ASN A 148 -1.30 -13.03 -21.03
N ILE A 149 -1.10 -12.05 -20.13
CA ILE A 149 -1.84 -10.79 -20.08
C ILE A 149 -0.87 -9.62 -20.28
N ASN A 150 -1.18 -8.74 -21.22
CA ASN A 150 -0.44 -7.50 -21.44
C ASN A 150 -0.96 -6.40 -20.49
N ALA A 151 -0.41 -6.33 -19.28
CA ALA A 151 -0.72 -5.27 -18.34
C ALA A 151 0.02 -3.97 -18.70
N LYS A 152 -0.60 -2.81 -18.41
CA LYS A 152 0.05 -1.50 -18.55
C LYS A 152 0.80 -1.15 -17.26
N CYS A 153 2.09 -0.88 -17.37
CA CYS A 153 2.86 -0.39 -16.21
C CYS A 153 2.61 1.11 -16.04
N ILE A 154 2.09 1.48 -14.86
CA ILE A 154 1.98 2.88 -14.40
C ILE A 154 2.51 2.89 -12.97
N TYR A 155 3.69 3.48 -12.78
CA TYR A 155 4.34 3.56 -11.48
C TYR A 155 3.46 4.24 -10.42
N ASN A 156 3.80 4.01 -9.16
CA ASN A 156 3.14 4.68 -8.05
C ASN A 156 3.45 6.19 -8.09
N PRO A 157 2.43 7.05 -7.99
CA PRO A 157 2.66 8.48 -7.95
C PRO A 157 3.35 8.88 -6.64
N LEU A 158 4.20 9.90 -6.72
CA LEU A 158 4.90 10.48 -5.58
C LEU A 158 4.56 11.97 -5.49
N ASN A 159 4.03 12.42 -4.35
CA ASN A 159 3.84 13.84 -4.08
C ASN A 159 5.15 14.46 -3.56
N GLN A 160 6.07 14.73 -4.47
CA GLN A 160 7.40 15.25 -4.14
C GLN A 160 7.34 16.57 -3.37
N ARG A 161 6.44 17.50 -3.74
CA ARG A 161 6.29 18.80 -3.06
C ARG A 161 5.90 18.62 -1.59
N GLU A 162 4.96 17.73 -1.29
CA GLU A 162 4.54 17.42 0.08
C GLU A 162 5.67 16.78 0.88
N ILE A 163 6.40 15.82 0.29
CA ILE A 163 7.53 15.16 0.95
C ILE A 163 8.62 16.16 1.31
N ILE A 164 9.00 17.06 0.39
CA ILE A 164 9.99 18.12 0.63
C ILE A 164 9.51 19.06 1.74
N LYS A 165 8.23 19.46 1.73
CA LYS A 165 7.64 20.30 2.78
C LYS A 165 7.75 19.62 4.15
N LEU A 166 7.34 18.36 4.26
CA LEU A 166 7.38 17.58 5.49
C LEU A 166 8.82 17.29 5.96
N ALA A 167 9.76 17.12 5.03
CA ALA A 167 11.18 16.94 5.37
C ALA A 167 11.82 18.21 5.94
N ARG A 168 11.26 19.40 5.70
CA ARG A 168 11.76 20.67 6.25
C ARG A 168 11.40 20.89 7.73
N GLU A 169 10.46 20.12 8.28
CA GLU A 169 10.13 20.21 9.70
C GLU A 169 11.37 19.96 10.57
N LYS A 170 11.56 20.84 11.55
CA LYS A 170 12.67 20.70 12.49
C LYS A 170 12.47 19.43 13.35
N VAL A 171 13.56 18.72 13.58
CA VAL A 171 13.60 17.57 14.47
C VAL A 171 14.92 17.61 15.23
N ASP A 172 14.82 17.56 16.54
CA ASP A 172 15.98 17.32 17.39
C ASP A 172 16.12 15.81 17.61
N PHE A 173 17.22 15.24 17.12
CA PHE A 173 17.45 13.82 17.21
C PHE A 173 18.89 13.52 17.66
N PRO A 174 19.12 13.52 19.00
CA PRO A 174 20.47 13.38 19.58
C PRO A 174 21.23 12.13 19.12
N PHE A 175 20.49 11.04 18.77
CA PHE A 175 21.08 9.81 18.28
C PHE A 175 21.96 10.02 17.03
N TYR A 176 21.68 11.02 16.21
CA TYR A 176 22.47 11.37 15.04
C TYR A 176 23.41 12.57 15.26
N LYS A 177 23.06 13.50 16.16
CA LYS A 177 23.78 14.76 16.33
C LYS A 177 25.21 14.59 16.86
N LYS A 178 25.41 13.68 17.81
CA LYS A 178 26.71 13.45 18.47
C LYS A 178 27.68 12.55 17.69
N ASN A 179 27.30 12.10 16.47
CA ASN A 179 27.99 11.05 15.77
C ASN A 179 28.50 11.53 14.40
N LYS A 180 29.49 12.47 14.41
CA LYS A 180 30.27 12.77 13.20
C LYS A 180 31.09 11.53 12.79
N GLY A 181 31.14 11.24 11.49
CA GLY A 181 31.89 10.08 10.95
C GLY A 181 31.12 8.74 10.99
N TYR A 182 29.84 8.72 11.37
CA TYR A 182 28.99 7.53 11.28
C TYR A 182 28.20 7.49 9.96
N LEU A 183 28.12 6.29 9.37
CA LEU A 183 27.19 6.02 8.29
C LEU A 183 25.76 5.99 8.88
N LYS A 184 24.95 6.95 8.49
CA LYS A 184 23.55 7.07 8.93
C LYS A 184 22.65 6.31 7.99
N ILE A 185 21.90 5.34 8.51
CA ILE A 185 20.96 4.51 7.76
C ILE A 185 19.58 4.69 8.36
N ILE A 186 18.56 4.79 7.52
CA ILE A 186 17.16 4.83 7.95
C ILE A 186 16.34 3.79 7.19
N THR A 187 15.48 3.07 7.89
CA THR A 187 14.45 2.22 7.30
C THR A 187 13.07 2.62 7.81
N ILE A 188 12.09 2.73 6.91
CA ILE A 188 10.72 3.13 7.22
C ILE A 188 9.77 2.06 6.68
N GLY A 189 9.07 1.36 7.58
CA GLY A 189 8.16 0.31 7.15
C GLY A 189 7.43 -0.40 8.28
N ARG A 190 6.44 -1.22 7.92
CA ARG A 190 5.75 -2.07 8.90
C ARG A 190 6.69 -3.18 9.37
N PHE A 191 6.66 -3.50 10.65
CA PHE A 191 7.45 -4.62 11.21
C PHE A 191 6.75 -5.95 10.93
N THR A 192 6.95 -6.44 9.73
CA THR A 192 6.37 -7.69 9.20
C THR A 192 7.45 -8.49 8.48
N ASP A 193 7.24 -9.79 8.28
CA ASP A 193 8.18 -10.68 7.58
C ASP A 193 8.45 -10.18 6.15
N GLN A 194 7.45 -9.60 5.49
CA GLN A 194 7.63 -9.00 4.14
C GLN A 194 8.68 -7.88 4.09
N LYS A 195 8.92 -7.16 5.20
CA LYS A 195 9.90 -6.06 5.28
C LYS A 195 11.23 -6.50 5.84
N ASP A 196 11.27 -7.67 6.44
CA ASP A 196 12.45 -8.41 6.85
C ASP A 196 13.54 -7.56 7.56
N HIS A 197 13.12 -6.86 8.61
CA HIS A 197 14.04 -6.05 9.41
C HIS A 197 15.09 -6.90 10.13
N LEU A 198 14.84 -8.21 10.34
CA LEU A 198 15.82 -9.09 10.97
C LEU A 198 17.03 -9.34 10.07
N THR A 199 16.84 -9.52 8.77
CA THR A 199 17.96 -9.64 7.83
C THR A 199 18.78 -8.34 7.78
N LEU A 200 18.13 -7.17 7.82
CA LEU A 200 18.83 -5.89 7.95
C LEU A 200 19.67 -5.84 9.23
N LEU A 201 19.11 -6.23 10.38
CA LEU A 201 19.83 -6.25 11.66
C LEU A 201 21.02 -7.23 11.66
N LYS A 202 20.84 -8.40 11.05
CA LYS A 202 21.94 -9.37 10.87
C LYS A 202 23.09 -8.77 10.06
N ALA A 203 22.77 -8.08 8.96
CA ALA A 203 23.76 -7.39 8.15
C ALA A 203 24.49 -6.29 8.95
N ILE A 204 23.75 -5.46 9.69
CA ILE A 204 24.32 -4.44 10.58
C ILE A 204 25.26 -5.07 11.62
N ASN A 205 24.86 -6.19 12.25
CA ASN A 205 25.69 -6.87 13.25
C ASN A 205 27.03 -7.35 12.66
N LEU A 206 27.01 -7.88 11.43
CA LEU A 206 28.22 -8.36 10.74
C LEU A 206 29.23 -7.25 10.44
N ILE A 207 28.74 -6.05 10.12
CA ILE A 207 29.62 -4.94 9.67
C ILE A 207 29.86 -3.88 10.75
N ASN A 208 29.16 -3.93 11.89
CA ASN A 208 29.23 -2.91 12.94
C ASN A 208 30.63 -2.75 13.56
N ASN A 209 31.43 -3.80 13.57
CA ASN A 209 32.82 -3.77 14.04
C ASN A 209 33.77 -3.15 13.02
N LYS A 210 33.39 -3.11 11.73
CA LYS A 210 34.20 -2.60 10.63
C LYS A 210 33.86 -1.17 10.23
N LEU A 211 32.57 -0.82 10.39
CA LEU A 211 32.03 0.48 10.02
C LEU A 211 31.25 1.09 11.19
N ARG A 212 31.48 2.37 11.43
CA ARG A 212 30.68 3.13 12.42
C ARG A 212 29.29 3.43 11.86
N ILE A 213 28.27 2.69 12.29
CA ILE A 213 26.89 2.77 11.76
C ILE A 213 25.92 3.26 12.81
N LYS A 214 24.96 4.05 12.38
CA LYS A 214 23.75 4.42 13.14
C LYS A 214 22.52 4.11 12.29
N LEU A 215 21.78 3.08 12.67
CA LEU A 215 20.54 2.66 12.01
C LEU A 215 19.31 3.16 12.78
N LEU A 216 18.45 3.92 12.12
CA LEU A 216 17.14 4.31 12.62
C LEU A 216 16.05 3.46 11.96
N ILE A 217 15.22 2.82 12.78
CA ILE A 217 14.09 2.01 12.33
C ILE A 217 12.80 2.71 12.71
N ILE A 218 11.98 3.08 11.71
CA ILE A 218 10.70 3.77 11.91
C ILE A 218 9.56 2.88 11.44
N GLY A 219 8.61 2.59 12.34
CA GLY A 219 7.45 1.80 12.03
C GLY A 219 6.84 1.12 13.23
N ARG A 220 5.92 0.20 12.99
CA ARG A 220 5.31 -0.69 13.99
C ARG A 220 4.80 -1.96 13.32
N GLY A 221 4.61 -3.02 14.09
CA GLY A 221 4.02 -4.26 13.55
C GLY A 221 4.27 -5.47 14.44
N VAL A 222 3.80 -6.63 13.98
CA VAL A 222 3.79 -7.88 14.75
C VAL A 222 5.18 -8.38 15.13
N ASN A 223 6.22 -8.01 14.39
CA ASN A 223 7.59 -8.45 14.64
C ASN A 223 8.38 -7.50 15.55
N GLU A 224 7.74 -6.52 16.19
CA GLU A 224 8.42 -5.51 17.02
C GLU A 224 9.23 -6.15 18.15
N LYS A 225 8.63 -7.08 18.90
CA LYS A 225 9.32 -7.82 19.96
C LYS A 225 10.52 -8.62 19.43
N LYS A 226 10.39 -9.27 18.27
CA LYS A 226 11.51 -10.02 17.65
C LYS A 226 12.68 -9.10 17.31
N ILE A 227 12.38 -7.91 16.79
CA ILE A 227 13.38 -6.89 16.43
C ILE A 227 14.09 -6.38 17.70
N GLN A 228 13.33 -6.03 18.74
CA GLN A 228 13.87 -5.56 20.02
C GLN A 228 14.76 -6.63 20.69
N ASN A 229 14.29 -7.87 20.75
CA ASN A 229 15.06 -8.98 21.33
C ASN A 229 16.39 -9.20 20.61
N TYR A 230 16.40 -9.16 19.27
CA TYR A 230 17.63 -9.31 18.49
C TYR A 230 18.62 -8.16 18.76
N ILE A 231 18.14 -6.92 18.86
CA ILE A 231 18.98 -5.74 19.20
C ILE A 231 19.61 -5.91 20.58
N ALA A 232 18.86 -6.39 21.56
CA ALA A 232 19.34 -6.62 22.93
C ALA A 232 20.37 -7.77 22.96
N GLU A 233 20.03 -8.92 22.38
CA GLU A 233 20.90 -10.13 22.32
C GLU A 233 22.27 -9.81 21.68
N LYS A 234 22.26 -9.07 20.57
CA LYS A 234 23.48 -8.71 19.84
C LYS A 234 24.12 -7.39 20.32
N LYS A 235 23.65 -6.82 21.45
CA LYS A 235 24.18 -5.59 22.06
C LYS A 235 24.26 -4.41 21.07
N LEU A 236 23.30 -4.32 20.12
CA LEU A 236 23.28 -3.30 19.07
C LEU A 236 22.67 -1.96 19.49
N GLY A 237 22.29 -1.76 20.76
CA GLY A 237 21.57 -0.56 21.24
C GLY A 237 22.30 0.77 20.96
N ASN A 238 23.63 0.76 20.90
CA ASN A 238 24.42 1.95 20.53
C ASN A 238 24.36 2.27 19.03
N SER A 239 24.15 1.28 18.18
CA SER A 239 24.14 1.41 16.71
C SER A 239 22.75 1.44 16.10
N VAL A 240 21.73 0.93 16.80
CA VAL A 240 20.37 0.79 16.28
C VAL A 240 19.35 1.44 17.22
N LYS A 241 18.48 2.27 16.68
CA LYS A 241 17.36 2.85 17.43
C LYS A 241 16.03 2.61 16.74
N ILE A 242 15.05 2.08 17.49
CA ILE A 242 13.66 1.99 17.05
C ILE A 242 12.92 3.24 17.54
N LEU A 243 12.26 3.94 16.62
CA LEU A 243 11.52 5.17 16.95
C LEU A 243 9.99 4.95 17.00
N GLY A 244 9.53 3.73 16.67
CA GLY A 244 8.10 3.47 16.58
C GLY A 244 7.44 4.13 15.37
N PHE A 245 6.11 4.20 15.38
CA PHE A 245 5.34 4.83 14.30
C PHE A 245 5.48 6.36 14.35
N GLN A 246 5.85 6.96 13.24
CA GLN A 246 5.92 8.41 13.08
C GLN A 246 4.92 8.91 12.06
N LYS A 247 4.11 9.92 12.43
CA LYS A 247 3.15 10.56 11.52
C LYS A 247 3.86 11.24 10.34
N ASN A 248 4.97 11.91 10.61
CA ASN A 248 5.88 12.47 9.62
C ASN A 248 7.26 11.81 9.71
N PRO A 249 7.54 10.73 8.96
CA PRO A 249 8.86 10.11 8.96
C PRO A 249 9.87 10.87 8.08
N PHE A 250 9.42 11.75 7.18
CA PHE A 250 10.28 12.43 6.21
C PHE A 250 11.26 13.41 6.85
N LYS A 251 10.92 14.00 8.00
CA LYS A 251 11.82 14.91 8.71
C LYS A 251 13.12 14.25 9.18
N TYR A 252 13.15 12.92 9.30
CA TYR A 252 14.33 12.16 9.67
C TYR A 252 15.23 11.80 8.49
N LEU A 253 14.74 11.93 7.23
CA LEU A 253 15.51 11.58 6.03
C LEU A 253 16.63 12.57 5.70
N LYS A 254 16.58 13.78 6.27
CA LYS A 254 17.58 14.82 6.04
C LYS A 254 18.64 14.92 7.14
N LEU A 255 18.55 14.09 8.18
CA LEU A 255 19.52 14.03 9.27
C LEU A 255 20.74 13.22 8.89
#